data_3a643ee2f3bd4c2dcbb4b19eaa4090d3
#
_entry.id   3a643ee2f3bd4c2dcbb4b19eaa4090d3
#
_cell.length_a   1.000
_cell.length_b   1.000
_cell.length_c   1.000
_cell.angle_alpha   90.00
_cell.angle_beta   90.00
_cell.angle_gamma   90.00
#
_symmetry.space_group_name_H-M   'P 1'
#
loop_
_entity.id
_entity.type
_entity.pdbx_description
1 polymer ?
#
loop_
_entity_poly.entity_id
_entity_poly.type
_entity_poly.pdbx_seq_one_letter_code
_entity_poly.pdbx_strand_id
1 'polypeptide(L)'
;MAKPRPDLPPPAALRALADAEGRLTLRVTPGARTESIEIAEGRVLVKVRAKPHDGAANAAVLALLAEALGEATSRLHLLRGAIGRDKLVQLPPA
;
A
#
# COMPACT_ATOMS: atom_id res chain seq x y z
N MET A 1 -1.63 17.76 -20.96
CA MET A 1 -2.46 17.19 -19.89
C MET A 1 -1.67 16.18 -19.09
N ALA A 2 -1.75 16.25 -17.78
CA ALA A 2 -1.07 15.27 -16.93
C ALA A 2 -1.74 13.90 -17.06
N LYS A 3 -0.96 12.83 -16.96
CA LYS A 3 -1.52 11.48 -16.89
C LYS A 3 -2.37 11.34 -15.64
N PRO A 4 -3.47 10.56 -15.69
CA PRO A 4 -4.22 10.26 -14.48
C PRO A 4 -3.30 9.62 -13.45
N ARG A 5 -3.34 10.12 -12.22
CA ARG A 5 -2.61 9.51 -11.11
C ARG A 5 -3.54 8.59 -10.35
N PRO A 6 -3.00 7.53 -9.71
CA PRO A 6 -3.81 6.76 -8.78
C PRO A 6 -4.37 7.67 -7.70
N ASP A 7 -5.57 7.35 -7.21
CA ASP A 7 -6.11 8.04 -6.04
C ASP A 7 -5.34 7.60 -4.81
N LEU A 8 -4.60 8.53 -4.23
CA LEU A 8 -3.75 8.25 -3.07
C LEU A 8 -4.08 9.22 -1.94
N PRO A 9 -4.25 8.72 -0.71
CA PRO A 9 -4.45 9.60 0.44
C PRO A 9 -3.14 10.31 0.79
N PRO A 10 -3.21 11.41 1.55
CA PRO A 10 -1.99 12.09 1.98
C PRO A 10 -1.17 11.22 2.93
N PRO A 11 0.17 11.40 2.94
CA PRO A 11 1.04 10.59 3.81
C PRO A 11 0.64 10.62 5.28
N ALA A 12 0.25 11.78 5.80
CA ALA A 12 -0.15 11.90 7.20
C ALA A 12 -1.35 11.03 7.55
N ALA A 13 -2.31 10.90 6.64
CA ALA A 13 -3.49 10.07 6.86
C ALA A 13 -3.13 8.59 6.94
N LEU A 14 -2.20 8.13 6.11
CA LEU A 14 -1.72 6.75 6.16
C LEU A 14 -0.92 6.49 7.43
N ARG A 15 -0.02 7.39 7.79
CA ARG A 15 0.80 7.24 8.99
C ARG A 15 -0.04 7.27 10.27
N ALA A 16 -1.15 7.99 10.27
CA ALA A 16 -2.06 8.03 11.42
C ALA A 16 -2.71 6.66 11.71
N LEU A 17 -2.81 5.81 10.70
CA LEU A 17 -3.39 4.47 10.86
C LEU A 17 -2.35 3.40 11.22
N ALA A 18 -1.06 3.73 11.15
CA ALA A 18 0.00 2.82 11.56
C ALA A 18 0.02 2.70 13.09
N ASP A 19 0.50 1.57 13.58
CA ASP A 19 0.63 1.37 15.03
C ASP A 19 1.84 2.14 15.59
N ALA A 20 2.08 2.01 16.89
CA ALA A 20 3.16 2.72 17.58
C ALA A 20 4.56 2.36 17.03
N GLU A 21 4.68 1.24 16.34
CA GLU A 21 5.94 0.76 15.76
C GLU A 21 6.05 1.07 14.27
N GLY A 22 5.10 1.83 13.74
CA GLY A 22 5.10 2.20 12.32
C GLY A 22 4.66 1.08 11.39
N ARG A 23 3.91 0.11 11.88
CA ARG A 23 3.40 -0.98 11.05
C ARG A 23 1.98 -0.67 10.61
N LEU A 24 1.72 -0.86 9.33
CA LEU A 24 0.43 -0.55 8.72
C LEU A 24 -0.19 -1.82 8.16
N THR A 25 -1.44 -2.08 8.54
CA THR A 25 -2.22 -3.20 8.00
C THR A 25 -2.95 -2.75 6.74
N LEU A 26 -2.83 -3.54 5.68
CA LEU A 26 -3.46 -3.27 4.39
C LEU A 26 -4.39 -4.40 4.00
N ARG A 27 -5.48 -4.04 3.32
CA ARG A 27 -6.31 -5.00 2.61
C ARG A 27 -6.10 -4.79 1.11
N VAL A 28 -5.68 -5.83 0.40
CA VAL A 28 -5.28 -5.73 -1.00
C VAL A 28 -6.29 -6.38 -1.93
N THR A 29 -6.62 -5.70 -3.02
CA THR A 29 -7.42 -6.26 -4.12
C THR A 29 -6.52 -6.32 -5.35
N PRO A 30 -5.99 -7.51 -5.70
CA PRO A 30 -5.18 -7.67 -6.90
C PRO A 30 -6.07 -7.77 -8.14
N GLY A 31 -5.49 -7.60 -9.31
CA GLY A 31 -6.20 -7.71 -10.59
C GLY A 31 -7.24 -6.62 -10.81
N ALA A 32 -7.09 -5.48 -10.16
CA ALA A 32 -8.00 -4.34 -10.33
C ALA A 32 -7.74 -3.64 -11.66
N ARG A 33 -8.73 -2.90 -12.16
CA ARG A 33 -8.56 -2.13 -13.40
C ARG A 33 -7.69 -0.91 -13.21
N THR A 34 -7.79 -0.28 -12.05
CA THR A 34 -7.03 0.92 -11.71
C THR A 34 -6.38 0.72 -10.36
N GLU A 35 -5.25 1.40 -10.16
CA GLU A 35 -4.55 1.36 -8.89
C GLU A 35 -5.00 2.50 -8.01
N SER A 36 -5.21 2.23 -6.73
CA SER A 36 -5.60 3.24 -5.76
C SER A 36 -5.32 2.78 -4.35
N ILE A 37 -5.19 3.74 -3.44
CA ILE A 37 -5.21 3.50 -2.00
C ILE A 37 -6.37 4.31 -1.44
N GLU A 38 -7.20 3.67 -0.64
CA GLU A 38 -8.38 4.29 -0.07
C GLU A 38 -8.41 4.01 1.43
N ILE A 39 -8.80 5.00 2.20
CA ILE A 39 -9.01 4.83 3.64
C ILE A 39 -10.52 4.80 3.88
N ALA A 40 -11.00 3.72 4.43
CA ALA A 40 -12.40 3.54 4.75
C ALA A 40 -12.54 2.83 6.09
N GLU A 41 -13.29 3.43 6.99
CA GLU A 41 -13.59 2.85 8.32
C GLU A 41 -12.32 2.46 9.10
N GLY A 42 -11.28 3.30 9.03
CA GLY A 42 -10.03 3.05 9.71
C GLY A 42 -9.14 1.99 9.06
N ARG A 43 -9.51 1.53 7.88
CA ARG A 43 -8.76 0.52 7.13
C ARG A 43 -8.14 1.11 5.87
N VAL A 44 -7.00 0.56 5.50
CA VAL A 44 -6.32 0.95 4.25
C VAL A 44 -6.59 -0.12 3.21
N LEU A 45 -7.29 0.28 2.14
CA LEU A 45 -7.65 -0.59 1.04
C LEU A 45 -6.77 -0.26 -0.16
N VAL A 46 -6.02 -1.25 -0.66
CA VAL A 46 -5.08 -1.05 -1.76
C VAL A 46 -5.53 -1.87 -2.95
N LYS A 47 -5.74 -1.20 -4.07
CA LYS A 47 -6.05 -1.86 -5.34
C LYS A 47 -4.84 -1.80 -6.25
N VAL A 48 -4.44 -2.94 -6.77
CA VAL A 48 -3.32 -3.04 -7.72
C VAL A 48 -3.73 -3.82 -8.96
N ARG A 49 -3.14 -3.48 -10.08
CA ARG A 49 -3.42 -4.16 -11.34
C ARG A 49 -2.72 -5.51 -11.44
N ALA A 50 -1.63 -5.67 -10.73
CA ALA A 50 -0.85 -6.91 -10.74
C ALA A 50 -1.68 -8.09 -10.23
N LYS A 51 -1.47 -9.24 -10.82
CA LYS A 51 -2.15 -10.48 -10.42
C LYS A 51 -1.49 -11.06 -9.16
N PRO A 52 -2.22 -11.86 -8.37
CA PRO A 52 -1.74 -12.35 -7.07
C PRO A 52 -0.86 -13.60 -7.20
N HIS A 53 0.21 -13.54 -8.02
CA HIS A 53 1.15 -14.65 -8.12
C HIS A 53 2.56 -14.14 -8.37
N ASP A 54 3.54 -14.97 -8.03
CA ASP A 54 4.98 -14.71 -8.22
C ASP A 54 5.46 -13.41 -7.57
N GLY A 55 4.79 -12.99 -6.48
CA GLY A 55 5.17 -11.78 -5.76
C GLY A 55 4.83 -10.48 -6.48
N ALA A 56 4.22 -10.52 -7.66
CA ALA A 56 3.94 -9.32 -8.45
C ALA A 56 3.01 -8.36 -7.71
N ALA A 57 1.96 -8.87 -7.06
CA ALA A 57 1.04 -8.03 -6.30
C ALA A 57 1.72 -7.41 -5.09
N ASN A 58 2.60 -8.15 -4.41
CA ASN A 58 3.33 -7.63 -3.24
C ASN A 58 4.24 -6.46 -3.66
N ALA A 59 4.99 -6.61 -4.75
CA ALA A 59 5.84 -5.55 -5.26
C ALA A 59 5.03 -4.33 -5.67
N ALA A 60 3.89 -4.53 -6.33
CA ALA A 60 3.00 -3.45 -6.75
C ALA A 60 2.42 -2.70 -5.55
N VAL A 61 2.02 -3.41 -4.50
CA VAL A 61 1.50 -2.81 -3.25
C VAL A 61 2.57 -1.93 -2.61
N LEU A 62 3.80 -2.45 -2.46
CA LEU A 62 4.88 -1.67 -1.84
C LEU A 62 5.22 -0.44 -2.67
N ALA A 63 5.25 -0.57 -4.00
CA ALA A 63 5.54 0.57 -4.89
C ALA A 63 4.47 1.65 -4.78
N LEU A 64 3.19 1.25 -4.77
CA LEU A 64 2.08 2.19 -4.68
C LEU A 64 2.05 2.89 -3.32
N LEU A 65 2.28 2.14 -2.25
CA LEU A 65 2.32 2.69 -0.89
C LEU A 65 3.49 3.66 -0.74
N ALA A 66 4.66 3.33 -1.30
CA ALA A 66 5.82 4.21 -1.30
C ALA A 66 5.52 5.54 -2.02
N GLU A 67 4.84 5.47 -3.16
CA GLU A 67 4.42 6.66 -3.89
C GLU A 67 3.50 7.53 -3.03
N ALA A 68 2.53 6.92 -2.36
CA ALA A 68 1.60 7.65 -1.49
C ALA A 68 2.30 8.31 -0.31
N LEU A 69 3.34 7.68 0.21
CA LEU A 69 4.10 8.20 1.36
C LEU A 69 5.22 9.16 0.96
N GLY A 70 5.56 9.23 -0.32
CA GLY A 70 6.71 10.00 -0.77
C GLY A 70 8.04 9.40 -0.34
N GLU A 71 8.10 8.07 -0.22
CA GLU A 71 9.28 7.34 0.23
C GLU A 71 9.79 6.41 -0.87
N ALA A 72 11.04 5.96 -0.74
CA ALA A 72 11.57 4.95 -1.64
C ALA A 72 10.96 3.59 -1.29
N THR A 73 10.65 2.79 -2.30
CA THR A 73 10.07 1.46 -2.11
C THR A 73 10.95 0.57 -1.24
N SER A 74 12.27 0.70 -1.37
CA SER A 74 13.24 -0.09 -0.59
C SER A 74 13.19 0.17 0.91
N ARG A 75 12.53 1.26 1.34
CA ARG A 75 12.36 1.58 2.76
C ARG A 75 11.13 0.96 3.37
N LEU A 76 10.28 0.34 2.56
CA LEU A 76 9.09 -0.35 3.03
C LEU A 76 9.36 -1.85 3.05
N HIS A 77 8.89 -2.52 4.11
CA HIS A 77 9.13 -3.96 4.27
C HIS A 77 7.82 -4.69 4.52
N LEU A 78 7.55 -5.71 3.72
CA LEU A 78 6.41 -6.59 3.94
C LEU A 78 6.77 -7.55 5.08
N LEU A 79 6.05 -7.43 6.19
CA LEU A 79 6.29 -8.25 7.38
C LEU A 79 5.45 -9.53 7.39
N ARG A 80 4.21 -9.44 6.92
CA ARG A 80 3.28 -10.57 6.88
C ARG A 80 2.37 -10.45 5.67
N GLY A 81 1.77 -11.57 5.27
CA GLY A 81 0.77 -11.57 4.23
C GLY A 81 1.36 -11.62 2.83
N ALA A 82 2.50 -12.29 2.66
CA ALA A 82 3.05 -12.51 1.32
C ALA A 82 2.05 -13.26 0.44
N ILE A 83 1.22 -14.10 1.05
CA ILE A 83 0.11 -14.78 0.41
C ILE A 83 -1.17 -14.28 1.10
N GLY A 84 -2.22 -14.04 0.30
CA GLY A 84 -3.49 -13.55 0.81
C GLY A 84 -3.63 -12.05 0.67
N ARG A 85 -4.81 -11.55 1.04
CA ARG A 85 -5.18 -10.15 0.81
C ARG A 85 -4.82 -9.22 1.96
N ASP A 86 -4.69 -9.73 3.17
CA ASP A 86 -4.32 -8.91 4.33
C ASP A 86 -2.81 -8.92 4.49
N LYS A 87 -2.21 -7.74 4.52
CA LYS A 87 -0.77 -7.56 4.56
C LYS A 87 -0.37 -6.60 5.66
N LEU A 88 0.78 -6.85 6.27
CA LEU A 88 1.36 -5.98 7.28
C LEU A 88 2.69 -5.44 6.74
N VAL A 89 2.81 -4.13 6.71
CA VAL A 89 3.99 -3.45 6.13
C VAL A 89 4.63 -2.56 7.18
N GLN A 90 5.95 -2.63 7.29
CA GLN A 90 6.73 -1.72 8.11
C GLN A 90 7.01 -0.45 7.31
N LEU A 91 6.59 0.70 7.86
CA LEU A 91 6.85 2.01 7.28
C LEU A 91 8.18 2.56 7.80
N PRO A 92 8.89 3.38 6.99
CA PRO A 92 10.07 4.10 7.50
C PRO A 92 9.62 5.19 8.48
N PRO A 93 10.52 5.65 9.36
CA PRO A 93 10.23 6.78 10.23
C PRO A 93 9.86 8.03 9.42
N ALA A 94 8.99 8.83 9.98
CA ALA A 94 8.56 10.08 9.36
C ALA A 94 9.70 11.11 9.35
#